data_10d9e976abf800e8d9a7315b876adbc1
#
_entry.id   10d9e976abf800e8d9a7315b876adbc1
#
_cell.length_a   1.000
_cell.length_b   1.000
_cell.length_c   1.000
_cell.angle_alpha   90.00
_cell.angle_beta   90.00
_cell.angle_gamma   90.00
#
_symmetry.space_group_name_H-M   'P 1'
#
loop_
_entity.id
_entity.type
_entity.pdbx_description
1 polymer ?
#
loop_
_entity_poly.entity_id
_entity_poly.type
_entity_poly.pdbx_seq_one_letter_code
_entity_poly.pdbx_strand_id
1 'polypeptide(L)'
;DEEGIIENMKSFINAFSWNKGFKQYFAVKATPNPYIMRLLQKLGVGADCSSLAELILCEKVGITGHDIMFTSNDTPYVEYKKALEMGAIINLDDITHIDYLENNHGSLPDTFCVRYNPGSLKEGGNTIIGLPEEAKYGMTREQIFEAYKQLQAKGVKHFGIHTMVVSNELDIDGLVGTAELCFNLAVDIKKELGITVEFIDLGGGVGVAYKPE
;
A
#
# COMPACT_ATOMS: atom_id res chain seq x y z
N ASP A 1 4.29 -22.06 13.79
CA ASP A 1 5.57 -22.67 13.45
C ASP A 1 6.46 -21.64 12.77
N GLU A 2 7.64 -21.38 13.33
CA GLU A 2 8.60 -20.37 12.84
C GLU A 2 9.19 -20.76 11.50
N GLU A 3 9.56 -22.02 11.34
CA GLU A 3 10.16 -22.56 10.12
C GLU A 3 9.22 -22.41 8.93
N GLY A 4 7.95 -22.77 9.13
CA GLY A 4 6.93 -22.60 8.11
C GLY A 4 6.69 -21.15 7.69
N ILE A 5 6.74 -20.20 8.63
CA ILE A 5 6.66 -18.75 8.31
C ILE A 5 7.84 -18.34 7.45
N ILE A 6 9.06 -18.76 7.79
CA ILE A 6 10.27 -18.43 7.06
C ILE A 6 10.24 -19.03 5.65
N GLU A 7 9.90 -20.31 5.52
CA GLU A 7 9.83 -21.02 4.24
C GLU A 7 8.79 -20.39 3.32
N ASN A 8 7.59 -20.14 3.83
CA ASN A 8 6.52 -19.52 3.06
C ASN A 8 6.93 -18.12 2.55
N MET A 9 7.50 -17.28 3.43
CA MET A 9 7.95 -15.96 3.03
C MET A 9 9.10 -16.00 2.01
N LYS A 10 10.07 -16.89 2.18
CA LYS A 10 11.14 -17.10 1.19
C LYS A 10 10.61 -17.55 -0.15
N SER A 11 9.64 -18.48 -0.16
CA SER A 11 9.00 -18.96 -1.38
C SER A 11 8.30 -17.81 -2.10
N PHE A 12 7.57 -16.97 -1.36
CA PHE A 12 6.88 -15.81 -1.91
C PHE A 12 7.86 -14.79 -2.51
N ILE A 13 8.89 -14.40 -1.78
CA ILE A 13 9.92 -13.49 -2.28
C ILE A 13 10.62 -14.07 -3.52
N ASN A 14 10.91 -15.38 -3.53
CA ASN A 14 11.56 -16.03 -4.65
C ASN A 14 10.68 -16.04 -5.91
N ALA A 15 9.37 -16.16 -5.77
CA ALA A 15 8.43 -16.07 -6.90
C ALA A 15 8.52 -14.75 -7.66
N PHE A 16 8.91 -13.65 -6.98
CA PHE A 16 9.09 -12.33 -7.56
C PHE A 16 10.57 -11.97 -7.84
N SER A 17 11.50 -12.93 -7.77
CA SER A 17 12.95 -12.69 -7.94
C SER A 17 13.35 -12.14 -9.31
N TRP A 18 12.49 -12.27 -10.32
CA TRP A 18 12.63 -11.66 -11.64
C TRP A 18 12.54 -10.12 -11.60
N ASN A 19 11.87 -9.56 -10.61
CA ASN A 19 11.77 -8.11 -10.36
C ASN A 19 12.72 -7.72 -9.24
N LYS A 20 13.88 -7.14 -9.58
CA LYS A 20 14.89 -6.72 -8.60
C LYS A 20 14.41 -5.64 -7.62
N GLY A 21 13.36 -4.90 -7.98
CA GLY A 21 12.73 -3.89 -7.13
C GLY A 21 11.60 -4.44 -6.24
N PHE A 22 11.31 -5.73 -6.30
CA PHE A 22 10.25 -6.31 -5.49
C PHE A 22 10.53 -6.18 -4.00
N LYS A 23 9.52 -5.73 -3.26
CA LYS A 23 9.54 -5.69 -1.80
C LYS A 23 8.20 -6.15 -1.24
N GLN A 24 8.25 -7.06 -0.28
CA GLN A 24 7.07 -7.47 0.46
C GLN A 24 6.91 -6.59 1.70
N TYR A 25 5.69 -6.12 1.94
CA TYR A 25 5.28 -5.47 3.18
C TYR A 25 4.28 -6.36 3.90
N PHE A 26 4.51 -6.55 5.19
CA PHE A 26 3.62 -7.34 6.04
C PHE A 26 2.57 -6.44 6.68
N ALA A 27 1.29 -6.75 6.48
CA ALA A 27 0.18 -6.04 7.10
C ALA A 27 0.15 -6.29 8.61
N VAL A 28 0.65 -5.32 9.40
CA VAL A 28 0.84 -5.46 10.85
C VAL A 28 -0.47 -5.77 11.57
N LYS A 29 -1.56 -5.18 11.14
CA LYS A 29 -2.91 -5.41 11.70
C LYS A 29 -3.35 -6.88 11.70
N ALA A 30 -2.86 -7.68 10.75
CA ALA A 30 -3.21 -9.10 10.65
C ALA A 30 -2.65 -9.92 11.83
N THR A 31 -1.43 -9.59 12.26
CA THR A 31 -0.78 -10.25 13.41
C THR A 31 0.23 -9.29 14.03
N PRO A 32 -0.18 -8.37 14.91
CA PRO A 32 0.69 -7.35 15.49
C PRO A 32 1.62 -7.93 16.57
N ASN A 33 2.44 -8.90 16.19
CA ASN A 33 3.35 -9.61 17.07
C ASN A 33 4.80 -9.22 16.81
N PRO A 34 5.50 -8.55 17.77
CA PRO A 34 6.88 -8.08 17.56
C PRO A 34 7.88 -9.19 17.21
N TYR A 35 7.66 -10.41 17.67
CA TYR A 35 8.53 -11.53 17.35
C TYR A 35 8.43 -11.90 15.86
N ILE A 36 7.19 -12.04 15.36
CA ILE A 36 6.94 -12.32 13.93
C ILE A 36 7.46 -11.18 13.08
N MET A 37 7.22 -9.93 13.47
CA MET A 37 7.73 -8.76 12.74
C MET A 37 9.26 -8.78 12.62
N ARG A 38 9.99 -9.09 13.71
CA ARG A 38 11.46 -9.23 13.66
C ARG A 38 11.91 -10.39 12.80
N LEU A 39 11.16 -11.47 12.79
CA LEU A 39 11.46 -12.63 11.96
C LEU A 39 11.38 -12.27 10.48
N LEU A 40 10.30 -11.59 10.09
CA LEU A 40 10.08 -11.13 8.71
C LEU A 40 11.06 -10.04 8.31
N GLN A 41 11.37 -9.10 9.21
CA GLN A 41 12.39 -8.06 8.97
C GLN A 41 13.76 -8.65 8.61
N LYS A 42 14.18 -9.72 9.24
CA LYS A 42 15.44 -10.42 8.92
C LYS A 42 15.48 -10.98 7.49
N LEU A 43 14.31 -11.16 6.89
CA LEU A 43 14.16 -11.60 5.49
C LEU A 43 14.01 -10.43 4.52
N GLY A 44 14.13 -9.18 4.99
CA GLY A 44 13.99 -7.98 4.18
C GLY A 44 12.55 -7.50 3.97
N VAL A 45 11.59 -8.10 4.69
CA VAL A 45 10.16 -7.71 4.62
C VAL A 45 9.94 -6.40 5.39
N GLY A 46 9.24 -5.46 4.78
CA GLY A 46 8.77 -4.23 5.41
C GLY A 46 7.48 -4.42 6.19
N ALA A 47 6.92 -3.33 6.68
CA ALA A 47 5.66 -3.31 7.42
C ALA A 47 4.65 -2.37 6.75
N ASP A 48 3.42 -2.85 6.53
CA ASP A 48 2.28 -2.00 6.19
C ASP A 48 1.49 -1.71 7.48
N CYS A 49 1.44 -0.44 7.85
CA CYS A 49 0.85 0.07 9.08
C CYS A 49 -0.40 0.90 8.77
N SER A 50 -1.42 0.77 9.57
CA SER A 50 -2.68 1.52 9.42
C SER A 50 -3.08 2.29 10.69
N SER A 51 -2.21 2.34 11.71
CA SER A 51 -2.48 3.03 12.97
C SER A 51 -1.21 3.43 13.70
N LEU A 52 -1.35 4.36 14.66
CA LEU A 52 -0.27 4.77 15.57
C LEU A 52 0.32 3.58 16.33
N ALA A 53 -0.53 2.66 16.79
CA ALA A 53 -0.08 1.50 17.54
C ALA A 53 0.87 0.61 16.71
N GLU A 54 0.57 0.42 15.43
CA GLU A 54 1.41 -0.36 14.52
C GLU A 54 2.74 0.35 14.22
N LEU A 55 2.72 1.67 14.06
CA LEU A 55 3.95 2.48 13.92
C LEU A 55 4.85 2.36 15.18
N ILE A 56 4.25 2.41 16.38
CA ILE A 56 4.99 2.20 17.63
C ILE A 56 5.59 0.78 17.69
N LEU A 57 4.87 -0.23 17.22
CA LEU A 57 5.41 -1.59 17.13
C LEU A 57 6.60 -1.64 16.17
N CYS A 58 6.51 -1.02 15.00
CA CYS A 58 7.63 -0.91 14.06
C CYS A 58 8.86 -0.26 14.70
N GLU A 59 8.67 0.85 15.40
CA GLU A 59 9.76 1.53 16.13
C GLU A 59 10.42 0.59 17.16
N LYS A 60 9.62 -0.17 17.93
CA LYS A 60 10.11 -1.12 18.93
C LYS A 60 10.88 -2.30 18.34
N VAL A 61 10.59 -2.69 17.12
CA VAL A 61 11.32 -3.77 16.42
C VAL A 61 12.44 -3.25 15.53
N GLY A 62 12.54 -1.93 15.32
CA GLY A 62 13.60 -1.30 14.54
C GLY A 62 13.30 -1.25 13.04
N ILE A 63 12.03 -1.26 12.64
CA ILE A 63 11.61 -1.03 11.25
C ILE A 63 11.37 0.48 11.08
N THR A 64 12.03 1.11 10.09
CA THR A 64 11.96 2.56 9.86
C THR A 64 12.12 2.89 8.38
N GLY A 65 11.87 4.15 8.03
CA GLY A 65 12.08 4.64 6.67
C GLY A 65 11.12 4.00 5.66
N HIS A 66 11.59 3.82 4.45
CA HIS A 66 10.83 3.18 3.37
C HIS A 66 10.58 1.68 3.58
N ASP A 67 10.98 1.12 4.71
CA ASP A 67 10.55 -0.20 5.14
C ASP A 67 9.16 -0.16 5.80
N ILE A 68 8.57 1.02 5.93
CA ILE A 68 7.19 1.22 6.38
C ILE A 68 6.37 1.84 5.25
N MET A 69 5.25 1.19 4.90
CA MET A 69 4.13 1.78 4.19
C MET A 69 3.08 2.17 5.23
N PHE A 70 2.62 3.42 5.21
CA PHE A 70 1.57 3.87 6.12
C PHE A 70 0.28 4.11 5.35
N THR A 71 -0.67 3.18 5.50
CA THR A 71 -1.94 3.11 4.78
C THR A 71 -3.09 3.25 5.76
N SER A 72 -3.65 4.43 5.90
CA SER A 72 -4.75 4.73 6.82
C SER A 72 -5.84 5.55 6.13
N ASN A 73 -7.09 5.37 6.53
CA ASN A 73 -8.27 5.95 5.86
C ASN A 73 -8.82 7.16 6.61
N ASP A 74 -9.02 7.03 7.93
CA ASP A 74 -9.51 8.09 8.81
C ASP A 74 -8.37 8.47 9.76
N THR A 75 -7.45 9.30 9.24
CA THR A 75 -6.12 9.47 9.82
C THR A 75 -6.01 10.77 10.60
N PRO A 76 -5.99 10.73 11.94
CA PRO A 76 -5.68 11.91 12.74
C PRO A 76 -4.22 12.32 12.54
N TYR A 77 -3.94 13.62 12.64
CA TYR A 77 -2.60 14.16 12.36
C TYR A 77 -1.48 13.52 13.20
N VAL A 78 -1.78 13.10 14.42
CA VAL A 78 -0.79 12.43 15.29
C VAL A 78 -0.20 11.16 14.66
N GLU A 79 -0.98 10.43 13.88
CA GLU A 79 -0.54 9.24 13.16
C GLU A 79 0.31 9.61 11.95
N TYR A 80 -0.11 10.58 11.15
CA TYR A 80 0.70 11.11 10.07
C TYR A 80 2.03 11.67 10.57
N LYS A 81 1.98 12.45 11.67
CA LYS A 81 3.19 12.98 12.29
C LYS A 81 4.17 11.88 12.65
N LYS A 82 3.69 10.81 13.31
CA LYS A 82 4.54 9.67 13.68
C LYS A 82 5.10 8.96 12.45
N ALA A 83 4.29 8.72 11.42
CA ALA A 83 4.73 8.08 10.18
C ALA A 83 5.82 8.90 9.48
N LEU A 84 5.63 10.23 9.40
CA LEU A 84 6.61 11.16 8.82
C LEU A 84 7.90 11.22 9.62
N GLU A 85 7.84 11.26 10.96
CA GLU A 85 9.00 11.22 11.85
C GLU A 85 9.81 9.93 11.69
N MET A 86 9.15 8.83 11.37
CA MET A 86 9.79 7.53 11.10
C MET A 86 10.30 7.40 9.65
N GLY A 87 10.02 8.37 8.77
CA GLY A 87 10.39 8.36 7.37
C GLY A 87 9.59 7.36 6.52
N ALA A 88 8.39 6.98 6.98
CA ALA A 88 7.52 6.04 6.27
C ALA A 88 7.03 6.62 4.93
N ILE A 89 6.76 5.74 3.97
CA ILE A 89 6.02 6.10 2.76
C ILE A 89 4.56 6.30 3.15
N ILE A 90 4.02 7.48 2.89
CA ILE A 90 2.60 7.78 3.13
C ILE A 90 1.80 7.33 1.92
N ASN A 91 0.77 6.51 2.17
CA ASN A 91 -0.22 6.12 1.18
C ASN A 91 -1.52 6.91 1.44
N LEU A 92 -1.82 7.85 0.56
CA LEU A 92 -2.99 8.71 0.67
C LEU A 92 -4.25 7.98 0.20
N ASP A 93 -5.23 7.88 1.07
CA ASP A 93 -6.52 7.26 0.75
C ASP A 93 -7.49 8.21 0.05
N ASP A 94 -7.41 9.51 0.37
CA ASP A 94 -8.29 10.56 -0.16
C ASP A 94 -7.50 11.81 -0.56
N ILE A 95 -7.95 12.50 -1.61
CA ILE A 95 -7.30 13.70 -2.14
C ILE A 95 -7.25 14.84 -1.11
N THR A 96 -8.23 14.94 -0.22
CA THR A 96 -8.28 15.96 0.83
C THR A 96 -7.15 15.84 1.85
N HIS A 97 -6.55 14.67 1.94
CA HIS A 97 -5.40 14.43 2.83
C HIS A 97 -4.15 15.21 2.41
N ILE A 98 -4.03 15.63 1.16
CA ILE A 98 -2.89 16.42 0.67
C ILE A 98 -2.85 17.76 1.39
N ASP A 99 -3.93 18.52 1.34
CA ASP A 99 -4.02 19.83 2.00
C ASP A 99 -4.04 19.69 3.53
N TYR A 100 -4.68 18.62 4.03
CA TYR A 100 -4.67 18.32 5.47
C TYR A 100 -3.25 18.12 6.01
N LEU A 101 -2.43 17.37 5.31
CA LEU A 101 -1.01 17.16 5.67
C LEU A 101 -0.21 18.46 5.58
N GLU A 102 -0.31 19.18 4.48
CA GLU A 102 0.44 20.43 4.30
C GLU A 102 0.09 21.45 5.37
N ASN A 103 -1.19 21.62 5.68
CA ASN A 103 -1.66 22.58 6.67
C ASN A 103 -1.21 22.22 8.10
N ASN A 104 -1.06 20.95 8.42
CA ASN A 104 -0.70 20.51 9.77
C ASN A 104 0.82 20.28 9.95
N HIS A 105 1.52 19.86 8.89
CA HIS A 105 2.96 19.53 8.96
C HIS A 105 3.86 20.64 8.41
N GLY A 106 3.35 21.48 7.51
CA GLY A 106 4.05 22.61 6.91
C GLY A 106 4.90 22.25 5.68
N SER A 107 5.36 21.01 5.55
CA SER A 107 6.07 20.52 4.36
C SER A 107 5.69 19.09 4.07
N LEU A 108 5.65 18.74 2.78
CA LEU A 108 5.40 17.37 2.36
C LEU A 108 6.71 16.62 2.13
N PRO A 109 6.78 15.30 2.40
CA PRO A 109 7.89 14.47 1.96
C PRO A 109 7.97 14.42 0.44
N ASP A 110 9.10 13.99 -0.09
CA ASP A 110 9.30 13.91 -1.55
C ASP A 110 8.73 12.63 -2.18
N THR A 111 8.25 11.70 -1.38
CA THR A 111 7.70 10.40 -1.81
C THR A 111 6.28 10.20 -1.29
N PHE A 112 5.35 9.92 -2.18
CA PHE A 112 3.98 9.55 -1.83
C PHE A 112 3.49 8.36 -2.63
N CYS A 113 2.64 7.56 -1.99
CA CYS A 113 1.75 6.59 -2.63
C CYS A 113 0.32 7.11 -2.59
N VAL A 114 -0.49 6.77 -3.59
CA VAL A 114 -1.90 7.16 -3.67
C VAL A 114 -2.74 5.92 -3.91
N ARG A 115 -3.80 5.75 -3.13
CA ARG A 115 -4.67 4.59 -3.23
C ARG A 115 -5.69 4.78 -4.35
N TYR A 116 -5.65 3.87 -5.31
CA TYR A 116 -6.57 3.79 -6.42
C TYR A 116 -7.78 2.91 -6.10
N ASN A 117 -8.97 3.42 -6.35
CA ASN A 117 -10.21 2.65 -6.41
C ASN A 117 -10.65 2.57 -7.87
N PRO A 118 -10.57 1.39 -8.53
CA PRO A 118 -10.96 1.24 -9.93
C PRO A 118 -12.47 1.30 -10.17
N GLY A 119 -13.29 1.31 -9.12
CA GLY A 119 -14.74 1.34 -9.25
C GLY A 119 -15.25 0.16 -10.09
N SER A 120 -16.19 0.43 -10.99
CA SER A 120 -16.82 -0.57 -11.87
C SER A 120 -15.86 -1.17 -12.93
N LEU A 121 -14.63 -0.67 -13.06
CA LEU A 121 -13.63 -1.28 -13.94
C LEU A 121 -13.11 -2.61 -13.39
N LYS A 122 -13.32 -2.89 -12.10
CA LYS A 122 -13.00 -4.15 -11.47
C LYS A 122 -14.28 -4.94 -11.22
N GLU A 123 -14.45 -6.02 -11.96
CA GLU A 123 -15.51 -6.98 -11.69
C GLU A 123 -15.21 -7.80 -10.43
N GLY A 124 -16.26 -8.25 -9.78
CA GLY A 124 -16.16 -9.03 -8.55
C GLY A 124 -16.21 -8.15 -7.30
N GLY A 125 -16.02 -8.76 -6.20
CA GLY A 125 -16.11 -8.22 -4.86
C GLY A 125 -16.44 -9.36 -3.92
N ASN A 126 -16.41 -9.11 -2.62
CA ASN A 126 -16.81 -10.10 -1.63
C ASN A 126 -17.53 -9.42 -0.47
N THR A 127 -18.04 -10.23 0.45
CA THR A 127 -18.79 -9.75 1.62
C THR A 127 -17.99 -8.88 2.58
N ILE A 128 -16.66 -8.83 2.43
CA ILE A 128 -15.76 -8.05 3.30
C ILE A 128 -15.49 -6.66 2.71
N ILE A 129 -15.17 -6.59 1.41
CA ILE A 129 -14.82 -5.33 0.74
C ILE A 129 -16.04 -4.70 0.07
N GLY A 130 -17.03 -5.48 -0.31
CA GLY A 130 -18.17 -5.05 -1.13
C GLY A 130 -17.80 -4.99 -2.62
N LEU A 131 -18.65 -4.33 -3.39
CA LEU A 131 -18.36 -4.04 -4.79
C LEU A 131 -17.38 -2.88 -4.88
N PRO A 132 -16.39 -2.92 -5.77
CA PRO A 132 -15.42 -1.82 -5.91
C PRO A 132 -16.08 -0.47 -6.19
N GLU A 133 -17.20 -0.44 -6.89
CA GLU A 133 -17.98 0.77 -7.19
C GLU A 133 -18.68 1.37 -5.95
N GLU A 134 -18.92 0.57 -4.91
CA GLU A 134 -19.51 0.98 -3.63
C GLU A 134 -18.42 1.21 -2.55
N ALA A 135 -17.17 0.91 -2.85
CA ALA A 135 -16.09 1.00 -1.88
C ALA A 135 -15.83 2.46 -1.49
N LYS A 136 -15.68 2.68 -0.18
CA LYS A 136 -15.45 4.01 0.42
C LYS A 136 -14.01 4.49 0.31
N TYR A 137 -13.08 3.59 -0.03
CA TYR A 137 -11.65 3.79 0.11
C TYR A 137 -10.99 4.00 -1.23
N GLY A 138 -10.03 4.91 -1.24
CA GLY A 138 -9.24 5.21 -2.41
C GLY A 138 -9.87 6.24 -3.33
N MET A 139 -9.06 6.74 -4.24
CA MET A 139 -9.40 7.79 -5.20
C MET A 139 -9.84 7.19 -6.53
N THR A 140 -10.81 7.84 -7.19
CA THR A 140 -11.15 7.54 -8.58
C THR A 140 -9.98 7.88 -9.51
N ARG A 141 -10.06 7.46 -10.78
CA ARG A 141 -9.05 7.81 -11.78
C ARG A 141 -8.85 9.32 -11.88
N GLU A 142 -9.93 10.08 -11.94
CA GLU A 142 -9.89 11.54 -12.04
C GLU A 142 -9.23 12.18 -10.82
N GLN A 143 -9.58 11.69 -9.63
CA GLN A 143 -8.99 12.18 -8.38
C GLN A 143 -7.49 11.87 -8.29
N ILE A 144 -7.03 10.70 -8.77
CA ILE A 144 -5.60 10.37 -8.82
C ILE A 144 -4.83 11.33 -9.73
N PHE A 145 -5.35 11.62 -10.92
CA PHE A 145 -4.71 12.56 -11.83
C PHE A 145 -4.59 13.95 -11.21
N GLU A 146 -5.65 14.40 -10.53
CA GLU A 146 -5.63 15.68 -9.83
C GLU A 146 -4.68 15.65 -8.61
N ALA A 147 -4.71 14.58 -7.81
CA ALA A 147 -3.81 14.41 -6.67
C ALA A 147 -2.33 14.47 -7.09
N TYR A 148 -1.98 13.81 -8.18
CA TYR A 148 -0.59 13.83 -8.68
C TYR A 148 -0.15 15.21 -9.18
N LYS A 149 -1.04 15.97 -9.85
CA LYS A 149 -0.76 17.38 -10.19
C LYS A 149 -0.50 18.23 -8.96
N GLN A 150 -1.35 18.09 -7.94
CA GLN A 150 -1.21 18.82 -6.68
C GLN A 150 0.09 18.45 -5.96
N LEU A 151 0.38 17.18 -5.82
CA LEU A 151 1.60 16.69 -5.18
C LEU A 151 2.86 17.17 -5.93
N GLN A 152 2.87 17.09 -7.27
CA GLN A 152 3.96 17.58 -8.09
C GLN A 152 4.16 19.09 -7.92
N ALA A 153 3.09 19.88 -7.94
CA ALA A 153 3.14 21.33 -7.71
C ALA A 153 3.67 21.69 -6.32
N LYS A 154 3.46 20.83 -5.32
CA LYS A 154 3.96 20.96 -3.95
C LYS A 154 5.38 20.39 -3.75
N GLY A 155 6.05 19.93 -4.82
CA GLY A 155 7.45 19.51 -4.80
C GLY A 155 7.70 18.03 -4.57
N VAL A 156 6.67 17.20 -4.57
CA VAL A 156 6.81 15.73 -4.52
C VAL A 156 7.50 15.23 -5.79
N LYS A 157 8.42 14.28 -5.65
CA LYS A 157 9.28 13.79 -6.73
C LYS A 157 9.04 12.34 -7.09
N HIS A 158 8.71 11.52 -6.08
CA HIS A 158 8.59 10.07 -6.19
C HIS A 158 7.15 9.64 -5.95
N PHE A 159 6.60 8.90 -6.90
CA PHE A 159 5.17 8.59 -6.95
C PHE A 159 4.92 7.10 -7.02
N GLY A 160 4.02 6.61 -6.16
CA GLY A 160 3.54 5.24 -6.18
C GLY A 160 2.03 5.15 -6.31
N ILE A 161 1.55 4.02 -6.80
CA ILE A 161 0.14 3.64 -6.81
C ILE A 161 -0.05 2.49 -5.84
N HIS A 162 -1.11 2.54 -5.04
CA HIS A 162 -1.59 1.41 -4.25
C HIS A 162 -3.03 1.07 -4.65
N THR A 163 -3.41 -0.19 -4.50
CA THR A 163 -4.81 -0.62 -4.58
C THR A 163 -5.08 -1.76 -3.60
N MET A 164 -6.32 -1.89 -3.15
CA MET A 164 -6.77 -2.99 -2.30
C MET A 164 -8.23 -3.29 -2.64
N VAL A 165 -8.46 -4.12 -3.63
CA VAL A 165 -9.80 -4.40 -4.21
C VAL A 165 -10.21 -5.86 -4.09
N VAL A 166 -9.33 -6.72 -3.57
CA VAL A 166 -9.63 -8.13 -3.33
C VAL A 166 -9.31 -8.51 -1.87
N SER A 167 -9.99 -9.55 -1.37
CA SER A 167 -9.74 -10.09 -0.04
C SER A 167 -10.04 -11.58 -0.05
N ASN A 168 -9.08 -12.38 0.40
CA ASN A 168 -9.11 -13.85 0.35
C ASN A 168 -9.43 -14.37 -1.06
N GLU A 169 -8.79 -13.76 -2.07
CA GLU A 169 -8.96 -14.12 -3.46
C GLU A 169 -8.16 -15.40 -3.77
N LEU A 170 -8.86 -16.43 -4.19
CA LEU A 170 -8.28 -17.71 -4.58
C LEU A 170 -8.03 -17.81 -6.08
N ASP A 171 -8.66 -16.93 -6.86
CA ASP A 171 -8.52 -16.88 -8.30
C ASP A 171 -7.34 -16.00 -8.71
N ILE A 172 -6.38 -16.59 -9.42
CA ILE A 172 -5.21 -15.89 -9.94
C ILE A 172 -5.62 -14.79 -10.93
N ASP A 173 -6.63 -15.00 -11.74
CA ASP A 173 -7.06 -14.04 -12.77
C ASP A 173 -7.57 -12.73 -12.12
N GLY A 174 -8.19 -12.84 -10.95
CA GLY A 174 -8.57 -11.67 -10.14
C GLY A 174 -7.38 -10.81 -9.70
N LEU A 175 -6.29 -11.46 -9.27
CA LEU A 175 -5.06 -10.78 -8.87
C LEU A 175 -4.31 -10.19 -10.07
N VAL A 176 -4.20 -10.93 -11.16
CA VAL A 176 -3.57 -10.46 -12.41
C VAL A 176 -4.33 -9.27 -12.98
N GLY A 177 -5.66 -9.34 -13.07
CA GLY A 177 -6.48 -8.22 -13.54
C GLY A 177 -6.31 -6.95 -12.70
N THR A 178 -6.12 -7.09 -11.37
CA THR A 178 -5.80 -5.95 -10.49
C THR A 178 -4.45 -5.33 -10.84
N ALA A 179 -3.43 -6.14 -11.09
CA ALA A 179 -2.11 -5.66 -11.52
C ALA A 179 -2.18 -4.93 -12.87
N GLU A 180 -2.88 -5.50 -13.85
CA GLU A 180 -3.08 -4.87 -15.17
C GLU A 180 -3.75 -3.51 -15.08
N LEU A 181 -4.77 -3.35 -14.25
CA LEU A 181 -5.42 -2.05 -14.01
C LEU A 181 -4.43 -1.01 -13.49
N CYS A 182 -3.59 -1.38 -12.51
CA CYS A 182 -2.59 -0.46 -11.96
C CYS A 182 -1.48 -0.13 -12.96
N PHE A 183 -1.00 -1.10 -13.73
CA PHE A 183 0.01 -0.85 -14.77
C PHE A 183 -0.53 0.05 -15.89
N ASN A 184 -1.76 -0.18 -16.34
CA ASN A 184 -2.40 0.66 -17.34
C ASN A 184 -2.58 2.10 -16.82
N LEU A 185 -3.01 2.27 -15.56
CA LEU A 185 -3.11 3.59 -14.93
C LEU A 185 -1.74 4.29 -14.87
N ALA A 186 -0.67 3.58 -14.52
CA ALA A 186 0.68 4.14 -14.51
C ALA A 186 1.14 4.61 -15.89
N VAL A 187 0.81 3.86 -16.95
CA VAL A 187 1.07 4.24 -18.34
C VAL A 187 0.31 5.51 -18.72
N ASP A 188 -0.96 5.60 -18.34
CA ASP A 188 -1.79 6.78 -18.62
C ASP A 188 -1.29 8.02 -17.88
N ILE A 189 -0.93 7.89 -16.60
CA ILE A 189 -0.31 8.97 -15.82
C ILE A 189 0.96 9.47 -16.50
N LYS A 190 1.80 8.56 -16.99
CA LYS A 190 3.01 8.94 -17.72
C LYS A 190 2.71 9.70 -19.00
N LYS A 191 1.70 9.26 -19.77
CA LYS A 191 1.30 9.89 -21.02
C LYS A 191 0.69 11.27 -20.81
N GLU A 192 -0.20 11.41 -19.81
CA GLU A 192 -1.00 12.61 -19.64
C GLU A 192 -0.31 13.67 -18.77
N LEU A 193 0.46 13.24 -17.74
CA LEU A 193 1.09 14.14 -16.77
C LEU A 193 2.62 14.22 -16.88
N GLY A 194 3.24 13.31 -17.65
CA GLY A 194 4.70 13.18 -17.71
C GLY A 194 5.32 12.57 -16.43
N ILE A 195 4.51 12.24 -15.42
CA ILE A 195 4.95 11.68 -14.14
C ILE A 195 5.27 10.18 -14.33
N THR A 196 6.42 9.76 -13.80
CA THR A 196 6.75 8.33 -13.74
C THR A 196 6.28 7.78 -12.40
N VAL A 197 5.44 6.76 -12.44
CA VAL A 197 5.12 5.95 -11.26
C VAL A 197 6.28 5.00 -11.04
N GLU A 198 6.93 5.09 -9.89
CA GLU A 198 8.17 4.36 -9.59
C GLU A 198 7.91 3.01 -8.95
N PHE A 199 6.80 2.87 -8.23
CA PHE A 199 6.40 1.62 -7.63
C PHE A 199 4.88 1.46 -7.64
N ILE A 200 4.44 0.21 -7.65
CA ILE A 200 3.04 -0.18 -7.59
C ILE A 200 2.88 -1.19 -6.46
N ASP A 201 2.11 -0.81 -5.47
CA ASP A 201 1.69 -1.67 -4.37
C ASP A 201 0.33 -2.28 -4.72
N LEU A 202 0.32 -3.56 -4.99
CA LEU A 202 -0.89 -4.29 -5.37
C LEU A 202 -1.79 -4.61 -4.18
N GLY A 203 -1.44 -4.12 -2.99
CA GLY A 203 -2.14 -4.44 -1.76
C GLY A 203 -1.88 -5.87 -1.33
N GLY A 204 -2.93 -6.57 -1.03
CA GLY A 204 -2.86 -7.96 -0.60
C GLY A 204 -4.08 -8.72 -1.09
N GLY A 205 -4.66 -9.50 -0.16
CA GLY A 205 -5.88 -10.22 -0.46
C GLY A 205 -5.66 -11.57 -1.12
N VAL A 206 -4.43 -12.03 -1.26
CA VAL A 206 -4.13 -13.41 -1.69
C VAL A 206 -4.77 -14.37 -0.71
N GLY A 207 -5.61 -15.25 -1.22
CA GLY A 207 -6.46 -16.14 -0.43
C GLY A 207 -5.75 -17.38 0.08
N VAL A 208 -6.34 -17.94 1.13
CA VAL A 208 -5.98 -19.24 1.67
C VAL A 208 -7.25 -20.09 1.73
N ALA A 209 -7.20 -21.28 1.14
CA ALA A 209 -8.29 -22.24 1.25
C ALA A 209 -8.39 -22.76 2.69
N TYR A 210 -9.50 -22.46 3.37
CA TYR A 210 -9.74 -22.94 4.74
C TYR A 210 -10.33 -24.34 4.80
N LYS A 211 -10.76 -24.88 3.66
CA LYS A 211 -11.29 -26.23 3.54
C LYS A 211 -10.55 -26.93 2.42
N PRO A 212 -10.23 -28.21 2.58
CA PRO A 212 -9.78 -29.00 1.44
C PRO A 212 -10.91 -29.05 0.41
N GLU A 213 -10.60 -28.73 -0.83
CA GLU A 213 -11.51 -28.93 -1.97
C GLU A 213 -11.58 -30.43 -2.31
#